data_7cfa88d0834fa6dcda27fa31b0f5e0ff
#
_entry.id   7cfa88d0834fa6dcda27fa31b0f5e0ff
#
_cell.length_a   1.000
_cell.length_b   1.000
_cell.length_c   1.000
_cell.angle_alpha   90.00
_cell.angle_beta   90.00
_cell.angle_gamma   90.00
#
_symmetry.space_group_name_H-M   'P 1'
#
loop_
_entity.id
_entity.type
_entity.pdbx_description
1 polymer ?
#
loop_
_entity_poly.entity_id
_entity_poly.type
_entity_poly.pdbx_seq_one_letter_code
_entity_poly.pdbx_strand_id
1 'polypeptide(L)'
;MYYDLPLDHSDRGRAFACDCTAQLVRERRRQQLREQSGLRALSRMTFDAFEFREGDVPEDHSKNLFDVWDAVRAYAEKPWPQGWLLLYGTYGCGKTHLAAAAVNHRIAVLERPALFVVVPDFLDYLRSTFNPANFAGGDDYFQRVKTIEFLVLDDLGAEHSTAWVNETLFQLVNYRYNNELPTIFTSNADVEGVEDRVRSRMLDNSFTERWAIQAPDYRLTAHSAASGLLHSEGNAAPSEAAATPTPRRPRRKR
;
A
#
# COMPACT_ATOMS: atom_id res chain seq x y z
N MET A 1 23.10 -32.91 8.43
CA MET A 1 22.88 -34.37 8.31
C MET A 1 23.89 -34.89 7.33
N TYR A 2 24.75 -35.81 7.74
CA TYR A 2 25.71 -36.45 6.83
C TYR A 2 25.05 -37.74 6.36
N TYR A 3 24.93 -37.90 5.05
CA TYR A 3 24.51 -39.17 4.44
C TYR A 3 25.76 -39.99 4.17
N ASP A 4 25.74 -41.24 4.60
CA ASP A 4 26.80 -42.18 4.28
C ASP A 4 26.62 -42.67 2.85
N LEU A 5 27.17 -41.91 1.91
CA LEU A 5 27.07 -42.22 0.48
C LEU A 5 28.21 -43.15 0.06
N PRO A 6 28.00 -44.04 -0.94
CA PRO A 6 29.02 -44.90 -1.50
C PRO A 6 30.28 -44.13 -1.90
N LEU A 7 31.43 -44.81 -1.93
CA LEU A 7 32.74 -44.18 -2.14
C LEU A 7 32.86 -43.46 -3.49
N ASP A 8 32.09 -43.83 -4.45
CA ASP A 8 32.05 -43.36 -5.84
C ASP A 8 30.94 -42.30 -6.09
N HIS A 9 30.15 -41.96 -5.10
CA HIS A 9 29.05 -41.01 -5.29
C HIS A 9 29.60 -39.56 -5.40
N SER A 10 29.15 -38.83 -6.45
CA SER A 10 29.61 -37.48 -6.78
C SER A 10 29.35 -36.43 -5.65
N ASP A 11 28.43 -36.72 -4.74
CA ASP A 11 28.06 -35.84 -3.64
C ASP A 11 28.68 -36.25 -2.31
N ARG A 12 29.55 -37.24 -2.28
CA ARG A 12 30.25 -37.66 -1.07
C ARG A 12 31.13 -36.54 -0.52
N GLY A 13 30.94 -36.24 0.73
CA GLY A 13 31.67 -35.14 1.41
C GLY A 13 31.04 -33.75 1.22
N ARG A 14 29.93 -33.62 0.47
CA ARG A 14 29.16 -32.40 0.42
C ARG A 14 28.22 -32.29 1.62
N ALA A 15 28.25 -31.14 2.29
CA ALA A 15 27.28 -30.84 3.34
C ALA A 15 25.97 -30.39 2.70
N PHE A 16 24.90 -31.14 2.91
CA PHE A 16 23.55 -30.70 2.54
C PHE A 16 22.90 -30.00 3.74
N ALA A 17 22.36 -28.80 3.51
CA ALA A 17 21.53 -28.17 4.52
C ALA A 17 20.27 -29.04 4.77
N CYS A 18 19.97 -29.32 6.03
CA CYS A 18 18.69 -29.98 6.32
C CYS A 18 17.54 -29.02 6.03
N ASP A 19 16.34 -29.55 5.76
CA ASP A 19 15.15 -28.74 5.46
C ASP A 19 14.83 -27.71 6.55
N CYS A 20 15.08 -28.05 7.81
CA CYS A 20 14.93 -27.13 8.95
C CYS A 20 15.89 -25.94 8.89
N THR A 21 17.15 -26.16 8.45
CA THR A 21 18.12 -25.07 8.26
C THR A 21 17.74 -24.20 7.07
N ALA A 22 17.28 -24.80 5.98
CA ALA A 22 16.81 -24.08 4.80
C ALA A 22 15.59 -23.20 5.13
N GLN A 23 14.65 -23.70 5.91
CA GLN A 23 13.50 -22.93 6.41
C GLN A 23 13.92 -21.73 7.28
N LEU A 24 14.82 -21.94 8.24
CA LEU A 24 15.34 -20.86 9.10
C LEU A 24 16.06 -19.77 8.29
N VAL A 25 16.81 -20.14 7.27
CA VAL A 25 17.50 -19.19 6.39
C VAL A 25 16.48 -18.36 5.59
N ARG A 26 15.45 -19.01 5.02
CA ARG A 26 14.36 -18.32 4.31
C ARG A 26 13.60 -17.37 5.23
N GLU A 27 13.28 -17.79 6.43
CA GLU A 27 12.54 -16.99 7.41
C GLU A 27 13.32 -15.74 7.83
N ARG A 28 14.62 -15.88 8.11
CA ARG A 28 15.53 -14.76 8.38
C ARG A 28 15.61 -13.80 7.20
N ARG A 29 15.71 -14.32 5.96
CA ARG A 29 15.73 -13.50 4.76
C ARG A 29 14.42 -12.71 4.59
N ARG A 30 13.26 -13.36 4.75
CA ARG A 30 11.95 -12.70 4.70
C ARG A 30 11.82 -11.61 5.77
N GLN A 31 12.26 -11.89 6.99
CA GLN A 31 12.26 -10.91 8.06
C GLN A 31 13.13 -9.70 7.72
N GLN A 32 14.34 -9.90 7.24
CA GLN A 32 15.22 -8.83 6.81
C GLN A 32 14.63 -8.00 5.67
N LEU A 33 14.00 -8.63 4.68
CA LEU A 33 13.32 -7.94 3.59
C LEU A 33 12.14 -7.11 4.12
N ARG A 34 11.35 -7.63 5.08
CA ARG A 34 10.25 -6.91 5.73
C ARG A 34 10.73 -5.69 6.49
N GLU A 35 11.77 -5.80 7.30
CA GLU A 35 12.36 -4.68 8.05
C GLU A 35 12.83 -3.55 7.11
N GLN A 36 13.29 -3.92 5.94
CA GLN A 36 13.79 -3.00 4.93
C GLN A 36 12.72 -2.47 3.96
N SER A 37 11.51 -3.01 3.99
CA SER A 37 10.46 -2.74 2.98
C SER A 37 9.70 -1.43 3.14
N GLY A 38 9.82 -0.73 4.27
CA GLY A 38 9.02 0.45 4.58
C GLY A 38 7.57 0.16 4.99
N LEU A 39 7.13 -1.09 4.99
CA LEU A 39 5.72 -1.46 5.23
C LEU A 39 5.22 -1.27 6.66
N ARG A 40 6.07 -1.39 7.69
CA ARG A 40 5.72 -1.22 9.12
C ARG A 40 4.24 -1.55 9.46
N ALA A 41 3.41 -0.50 9.64
CA ALA A 41 1.98 -0.63 9.94
C ALA A 41 1.16 -1.24 8.78
N LEU A 42 1.66 -1.21 7.54
CA LEU A 42 0.99 -1.73 6.35
C LEU A 42 1.24 -3.24 6.12
N SER A 43 1.95 -3.91 7.02
CA SER A 43 2.27 -5.34 6.92
C SER A 43 1.02 -6.26 6.90
N ARG A 44 -0.12 -5.76 7.38
CA ARG A 44 -1.43 -6.45 7.36
C ARG A 44 -2.19 -6.25 6.05
N MET A 45 -1.80 -5.29 5.22
CA MET A 45 -2.42 -5.04 3.92
C MET A 45 -1.91 -6.06 2.92
N THR A 46 -2.63 -7.18 2.81
CA THR A 46 -2.34 -8.28 1.87
C THR A 46 -3.46 -8.40 0.85
N PHE A 47 -3.23 -9.15 -0.23
CA PHE A 47 -4.28 -9.45 -1.19
C PHE A 47 -5.45 -10.23 -0.56
N ASP A 48 -5.18 -11.13 0.37
CA ASP A 48 -6.19 -11.92 1.07
C ASP A 48 -7.01 -11.09 2.08
N ALA A 49 -6.46 -9.98 2.57
CA ALA A 49 -7.14 -9.06 3.49
C ALA A 49 -7.90 -7.94 2.76
N PHE A 50 -7.88 -7.93 1.42
CA PHE A 50 -8.58 -6.91 0.64
C PHE A 50 -10.08 -7.26 0.51
N GLU A 51 -10.95 -6.30 0.81
CA GLU A 51 -12.40 -6.47 0.75
C GLU A 51 -12.98 -5.86 -0.53
N PHE A 52 -13.69 -6.66 -1.33
CA PHE A 52 -14.33 -6.23 -2.57
C PHE A 52 -15.64 -5.48 -2.35
N ARG A 53 -16.14 -5.44 -1.10
CA ARG A 53 -17.32 -4.68 -0.66
C ARG A 53 -18.61 -5.09 -1.41
N GLU A 54 -18.73 -6.39 -1.72
CA GLU A 54 -19.94 -6.95 -2.32
C GLU A 54 -21.16 -6.65 -1.44
N GLY A 55 -22.18 -6.03 -2.04
CA GLY A 55 -23.39 -5.60 -1.35
C GLY A 55 -23.32 -4.21 -0.68
N ASP A 56 -22.12 -3.66 -0.44
CA ASP A 56 -21.95 -2.33 0.17
C ASP A 56 -21.77 -1.21 -0.86
N VAL A 57 -21.37 -1.57 -2.09
CA VAL A 57 -21.19 -0.66 -3.21
C VAL A 57 -21.93 -1.18 -4.45
N PRO A 58 -22.20 -0.33 -5.45
CA PRO A 58 -22.74 -0.80 -6.74
C PRO A 58 -21.91 -1.93 -7.35
N GLU A 59 -22.54 -2.86 -8.05
CA GLU A 59 -21.92 -4.07 -8.62
C GLU A 59 -20.76 -3.73 -9.56
N ASP A 60 -20.87 -2.66 -10.34
CA ASP A 60 -19.83 -2.15 -11.24
C ASP A 60 -18.58 -1.68 -10.48
N HIS A 61 -18.75 -1.08 -9.28
CA HIS A 61 -17.65 -0.70 -8.42
C HIS A 61 -16.97 -1.91 -7.76
N SER A 62 -17.74 -2.91 -7.31
CA SER A 62 -17.20 -4.16 -6.77
C SER A 62 -16.42 -4.91 -7.84
N LYS A 63 -16.96 -4.97 -9.07
CA LYS A 63 -16.25 -5.54 -10.22
C LYS A 63 -14.96 -4.78 -10.54
N ASN A 64 -15.00 -3.45 -10.57
CA ASN A 64 -13.80 -2.63 -10.77
C ASN A 64 -12.74 -2.89 -9.71
N LEU A 65 -13.11 -3.02 -8.42
CA LEU A 65 -12.18 -3.40 -7.35
C LEU A 65 -11.52 -4.75 -7.62
N PHE A 66 -12.30 -5.73 -8.08
CA PHE A 66 -11.76 -7.06 -8.42
C PHE A 66 -10.81 -6.99 -9.61
N ASP A 67 -11.17 -6.29 -10.68
CA ASP A 67 -10.34 -6.15 -11.88
C ASP A 67 -8.99 -5.48 -11.55
N VAL A 68 -9.02 -4.42 -10.72
CA VAL A 68 -7.79 -3.73 -10.27
C VAL A 68 -6.96 -4.64 -9.35
N TRP A 69 -7.61 -5.33 -8.41
CA TRP A 69 -6.94 -6.28 -7.52
C TRP A 69 -6.22 -7.38 -8.31
N ASP A 70 -6.89 -7.96 -9.31
CA ASP A 70 -6.32 -9.01 -10.15
C ASP A 70 -5.13 -8.51 -10.97
N ALA A 71 -5.24 -7.32 -11.56
CA ALA A 71 -4.16 -6.68 -12.31
C ALA A 71 -2.93 -6.42 -11.43
N VAL A 72 -3.11 -5.85 -10.22
CA VAL A 72 -2.01 -5.57 -9.29
C VAL A 72 -1.37 -6.87 -8.81
N ARG A 73 -2.19 -7.89 -8.53
CA ARG A 73 -1.71 -9.21 -8.13
C ARG A 73 -0.91 -9.87 -9.25
N ALA A 74 -1.46 -9.92 -10.45
CA ALA A 74 -0.79 -10.48 -11.62
C ALA A 74 0.54 -9.77 -11.92
N TYR A 75 0.60 -8.45 -11.72
CA TYR A 75 1.85 -7.69 -11.83
C TYR A 75 2.86 -8.06 -10.75
N ALA A 76 2.42 -8.16 -9.49
CA ALA A 76 3.29 -8.49 -8.36
C ALA A 76 3.82 -9.92 -8.37
N GLU A 77 3.08 -10.88 -8.94
CA GLU A 77 3.45 -12.29 -9.06
C GLU A 77 4.57 -12.54 -10.08
N LYS A 78 4.74 -11.67 -11.07
CA LYS A 78 5.82 -11.82 -12.06
C LYS A 78 7.17 -11.64 -11.39
N PRO A 79 8.14 -12.53 -11.59
CA PRO A 79 9.49 -12.37 -11.05
C PRO A 79 10.13 -11.05 -11.49
N TRP A 80 9.89 -10.60 -12.72
CA TRP A 80 10.32 -9.33 -13.28
C TRP A 80 9.19 -8.72 -14.11
N PRO A 81 8.27 -7.96 -13.48
CA PRO A 81 7.19 -7.31 -14.20
C PRO A 81 7.74 -6.24 -15.15
N GLN A 82 7.12 -6.11 -16.31
CA GLN A 82 7.48 -5.11 -17.30
C GLN A 82 6.61 -3.86 -17.11
N GLY A 83 7.22 -2.69 -17.30
CA GLY A 83 6.51 -1.41 -17.23
C GLY A 83 6.08 -1.02 -15.82
N TRP A 84 5.15 -0.11 -15.75
CA TRP A 84 4.64 0.49 -14.52
C TRP A 84 3.14 0.28 -14.33
N LEU A 85 2.67 0.34 -13.07
CA LEU A 85 1.25 0.48 -12.76
C LEU A 85 0.99 1.85 -12.12
N LEU A 86 -0.07 2.53 -12.58
CA LEU A 86 -0.61 3.73 -11.94
C LEU A 86 -2.01 3.44 -11.40
N LEU A 87 -2.17 3.45 -10.08
CA LEU A 87 -3.43 3.32 -9.38
C LEU A 87 -3.92 4.71 -8.98
N TYR A 88 -5.09 5.13 -9.47
CA TYR A 88 -5.64 6.44 -9.15
C TYR A 88 -7.13 6.37 -8.78
N GLY A 89 -7.62 7.35 -8.05
CA GLY A 89 -9.01 7.40 -7.57
C GLY A 89 -9.13 8.19 -6.28
N THR A 90 -10.33 8.28 -5.75
CA THR A 90 -10.65 9.05 -4.56
C THR A 90 -9.93 8.55 -3.30
N TYR A 91 -9.95 9.33 -2.23
CA TYR A 91 -9.42 8.92 -0.93
C TYR A 91 -10.16 7.67 -0.42
N GLY A 92 -9.44 6.79 0.28
CA GLY A 92 -10.01 5.59 0.90
C GLY A 92 -10.55 4.51 -0.05
N CYS A 93 -10.36 4.62 -1.38
CA CYS A 93 -10.85 3.63 -2.34
C CYS A 93 -10.02 2.33 -2.42
N GLY A 94 -8.86 2.24 -1.75
CA GLY A 94 -8.06 1.01 -1.66
C GLY A 94 -6.69 1.03 -2.34
N LYS A 95 -6.26 2.15 -2.98
CA LYS A 95 -4.96 2.28 -3.68
C LYS A 95 -3.76 1.82 -2.83
N THR A 96 -3.59 2.46 -1.67
CA THR A 96 -2.51 2.16 -0.72
C THR A 96 -2.53 0.71 -0.25
N HIS A 97 -3.73 0.12 -0.03
CA HIS A 97 -3.87 -1.28 0.35
C HIS A 97 -3.34 -2.21 -0.75
N LEU A 98 -3.78 -2.03 -2.00
CA LEU A 98 -3.34 -2.87 -3.12
C LEU A 98 -1.84 -2.72 -3.40
N ALA A 99 -1.31 -1.49 -3.33
CA ALA A 99 0.11 -1.23 -3.51
C ALA A 99 0.96 -1.87 -2.39
N ALA A 100 0.51 -1.79 -1.13
CA ALA A 100 1.16 -2.46 -0.01
C ALA A 100 1.06 -3.99 -0.11
N ALA A 101 -0.09 -4.52 -0.58
CA ALA A 101 -0.28 -5.95 -0.82
C ALA A 101 0.71 -6.50 -1.85
N ALA A 102 1.02 -5.74 -2.91
CA ALA A 102 2.02 -6.11 -3.90
C ALA A 102 3.42 -6.27 -3.27
N VAL A 103 3.86 -5.33 -2.42
CA VAL A 103 5.15 -5.41 -1.72
C VAL A 103 5.16 -6.58 -0.73
N ASN A 104 4.07 -6.75 0.05
CA ASN A 104 3.94 -7.89 0.98
C ASN A 104 4.06 -9.22 0.25
N HIS A 105 3.38 -9.36 -0.90
CA HIS A 105 3.42 -10.58 -1.72
C HIS A 105 4.84 -10.88 -2.22
N ARG A 106 5.53 -9.88 -2.78
CA ARG A 106 6.90 -10.06 -3.29
C ARG A 106 7.87 -10.54 -2.23
N ILE A 107 7.75 -10.02 -1.01
CA ILE A 107 8.60 -10.42 0.11
C ILE A 107 8.21 -11.80 0.64
N ALA A 108 6.92 -12.04 0.87
CA ALA A 108 6.45 -13.26 1.53
C ALA A 108 6.49 -14.49 0.63
N VAL A 109 6.16 -14.33 -0.66
CA VAL A 109 5.99 -15.43 -1.62
C VAL A 109 7.22 -15.58 -2.51
N LEU A 110 7.69 -14.48 -3.11
CA LEU A 110 8.80 -14.51 -4.05
C LEU A 110 10.18 -14.36 -3.39
N GLU A 111 10.23 -13.95 -2.11
CA GLU A 111 11.48 -13.68 -1.36
C GLU A 111 12.37 -12.64 -2.08
N ARG A 112 11.72 -11.68 -2.77
CA ARG A 112 12.40 -10.64 -3.56
C ARG A 112 12.36 -9.28 -2.91
N PRO A 113 13.41 -8.45 -3.09
CA PRO A 113 13.47 -7.11 -2.58
C PRO A 113 12.35 -6.25 -3.16
N ALA A 114 11.61 -5.57 -2.30
CA ALA A 114 10.61 -4.59 -2.67
C ALA A 114 10.54 -3.49 -1.60
N LEU A 115 10.24 -2.27 -2.01
CA LEU A 115 10.20 -1.10 -1.13
C LEU A 115 8.90 -0.34 -1.31
N PHE A 116 8.28 0.01 -0.19
CA PHE A 116 7.11 0.89 -0.13
C PHE A 116 7.54 2.25 0.41
N VAL A 117 7.25 3.30 -0.34
CA VAL A 117 7.66 4.67 -0.04
C VAL A 117 6.45 5.58 -0.14
N VAL A 118 6.10 6.24 0.96
CA VAL A 118 5.15 7.35 0.98
C VAL A 118 5.89 8.60 0.51
N VAL A 119 5.49 9.18 -0.61
CA VAL A 119 6.25 10.24 -1.29
C VAL A 119 6.44 11.48 -0.42
N PRO A 120 5.42 12.05 0.25
CA PRO A 120 5.60 13.17 1.16
C PRO A 120 6.64 12.90 2.26
N ASP A 121 6.55 11.76 2.95
CA ASP A 121 7.48 11.39 4.03
C ASP A 121 8.92 11.21 3.53
N PHE A 122 9.07 10.65 2.34
CA PHE A 122 10.36 10.49 1.68
C PHE A 122 11.03 11.82 1.38
N LEU A 123 10.28 12.76 0.83
CA LEU A 123 10.79 14.10 0.51
C LEU A 123 11.15 14.89 1.77
N ASP A 124 10.34 14.78 2.83
CA ASP A 124 10.63 15.42 4.11
C ASP A 124 11.89 14.81 4.77
N TYR A 125 12.04 13.47 4.70
CA TYR A 125 13.27 12.81 5.14
C TYR A 125 14.48 13.33 4.37
N LEU A 126 14.44 13.35 3.04
CA LEU A 126 15.53 13.87 2.22
C LEU A 126 15.85 15.33 2.57
N ARG A 127 14.84 16.19 2.71
CA ARG A 127 15.02 17.60 3.07
C ARG A 127 15.71 17.77 4.42
N SER A 128 15.37 16.93 5.40
CA SER A 128 15.99 16.97 6.73
C SER A 128 17.43 16.47 6.75
N THR A 129 17.79 15.56 5.84
CA THR A 129 19.14 14.95 5.76
C THR A 129 20.08 15.69 4.81
N PHE A 130 19.57 16.46 3.86
CA PHE A 130 20.36 17.34 2.98
C PHE A 130 20.88 18.60 3.70
N ASN A 131 21.28 18.48 4.97
CA ASN A 131 22.02 19.54 5.63
C ASN A 131 23.49 19.47 5.18
N PRO A 132 24.13 20.60 4.76
CA PRO A 132 25.53 20.61 4.31
C PRO A 132 26.56 20.00 5.29
N ALA A 133 26.16 19.82 6.55
CA ALA A 133 26.97 19.19 7.58
C ALA A 133 26.87 17.65 7.67
N ASN A 134 25.89 17.01 7.01
CA ASN A 134 25.61 15.57 7.13
C ASN A 134 25.37 14.89 5.75
N PHE A 135 26.35 14.99 4.87
CA PHE A 135 26.27 14.50 3.49
C PHE A 135 26.07 12.96 3.31
N ALA A 136 26.22 12.13 4.34
CA ALA A 136 26.36 10.69 4.16
C ALA A 136 25.04 9.87 4.18
N GLY A 137 23.98 10.32 4.84
CA GLY A 137 22.82 9.44 5.09
C GLY A 137 21.65 9.59 4.10
N GLY A 138 21.44 10.78 3.56
CA GLY A 138 20.33 11.07 2.64
C GLY A 138 20.59 10.53 1.22
N ASP A 139 21.83 10.51 0.80
CA ASP A 139 22.23 10.01 -0.52
C ASP A 139 22.05 8.49 -0.62
N ASP A 140 22.45 7.74 0.41
CA ASP A 140 22.32 6.28 0.43
C ASP A 140 20.84 5.83 0.36
N TYR A 141 19.94 6.52 1.08
CA TYR A 141 18.52 6.17 1.03
C TYR A 141 17.89 6.54 -0.32
N PHE A 142 18.22 7.72 -0.88
CA PHE A 142 17.79 8.11 -2.22
C PHE A 142 18.26 7.11 -3.28
N GLN A 143 19.54 6.71 -3.26
CA GLN A 143 20.07 5.73 -4.19
C GLN A 143 19.38 4.37 -4.05
N ARG A 144 19.08 3.96 -2.81
CA ARG A 144 18.33 2.74 -2.55
C ARG A 144 16.93 2.78 -3.16
N VAL A 145 16.15 3.86 -2.92
CA VAL A 145 14.82 4.06 -3.50
C VAL A 145 14.89 4.07 -5.03
N LYS A 146 15.91 4.72 -5.58
CA LYS A 146 16.13 4.86 -7.02
C LYS A 146 16.41 3.52 -7.71
N THR A 147 17.17 2.61 -7.07
CA THR A 147 17.72 1.40 -7.69
C THR A 147 17.05 0.09 -7.27
N ILE A 148 16.18 0.10 -6.25
CA ILE A 148 15.49 -1.11 -5.78
C ILE A 148 14.75 -1.81 -6.92
N GLU A 149 14.79 -3.15 -6.91
CA GLU A 149 14.19 -4.01 -7.93
C GLU A 149 12.69 -3.74 -8.15
N PHE A 150 11.93 -3.54 -7.09
CA PHE A 150 10.50 -3.25 -7.14
C PHE A 150 10.16 -2.12 -6.18
N LEU A 151 9.51 -1.07 -6.67
CA LEU A 151 9.18 0.13 -5.90
C LEU A 151 7.69 0.44 -5.92
N VAL A 152 7.16 0.83 -4.77
CA VAL A 152 5.89 1.54 -4.66
C VAL A 152 6.16 2.98 -4.25
N LEU A 153 5.61 3.93 -4.99
CA LEU A 153 5.55 5.35 -4.68
C LEU A 153 4.11 5.72 -4.37
N ASP A 154 3.80 5.80 -3.07
CA ASP A 154 2.44 6.01 -2.58
C ASP A 154 2.16 7.50 -2.35
N ASP A 155 0.93 7.91 -2.68
CA ASP A 155 0.37 9.26 -2.49
C ASP A 155 1.13 10.36 -3.27
N LEU A 156 1.51 10.05 -4.53
CA LEU A 156 2.17 10.98 -5.42
C LEU A 156 1.21 12.11 -5.84
N GLY A 157 1.71 13.36 -5.78
CA GLY A 157 0.93 14.57 -6.05
C GLY A 157 0.26 15.17 -4.81
N ALA A 158 0.48 14.59 -3.62
CA ALA A 158 0.05 15.17 -2.34
C ALA A 158 1.08 16.17 -1.77
N GLU A 159 2.31 16.15 -2.27
CA GLU A 159 3.41 17.00 -1.85
C GLU A 159 3.29 18.44 -2.37
N HIS A 160 3.84 19.40 -1.61
CA HIS A 160 3.96 20.78 -2.08
C HIS A 160 5.03 20.87 -3.18
N SER A 161 4.61 21.26 -4.38
CA SER A 161 5.50 21.44 -5.52
C SER A 161 6.50 22.58 -5.26
N THR A 162 7.78 22.23 -5.27
CA THR A 162 8.92 23.18 -5.26
C THR A 162 9.92 22.74 -6.31
N ALA A 163 10.81 23.66 -6.75
CA ALA A 163 11.84 23.30 -7.73
C ALA A 163 12.70 22.11 -7.28
N TRP A 164 13.01 22.02 -5.99
CA TRP A 164 13.78 20.92 -5.42
C TRP A 164 12.98 19.60 -5.44
N VAL A 165 11.70 19.62 -5.05
CA VAL A 165 10.81 18.44 -5.09
C VAL A 165 10.69 17.93 -6.52
N ASN A 166 10.41 18.82 -7.46
CA ASN A 166 10.24 18.48 -8.87
C ASN A 166 11.51 17.85 -9.45
N GLU A 167 12.68 18.41 -9.14
CA GLU A 167 13.95 17.87 -9.61
C GLU A 167 14.27 16.51 -8.96
N THR A 168 14.01 16.36 -7.67
CA THR A 168 14.23 15.09 -6.93
C THR A 168 13.35 13.96 -7.50
N LEU A 169 12.06 14.23 -7.68
CA LEU A 169 11.12 13.26 -8.27
C LEU A 169 11.47 12.95 -9.72
N PHE A 170 11.84 13.96 -10.49
CA PHE A 170 12.27 13.76 -11.87
C PHE A 170 13.51 12.85 -11.96
N GLN A 171 14.52 13.06 -11.15
CA GLN A 171 15.73 12.21 -11.13
C GLN A 171 15.39 10.76 -10.78
N LEU A 172 14.52 10.55 -9.78
CA LEU A 172 14.06 9.23 -9.37
C LEU A 172 13.29 8.52 -10.50
N VAL A 173 12.24 9.17 -10.99
CA VAL A 173 11.32 8.59 -11.99
C VAL A 173 12.04 8.40 -13.33
N ASN A 174 12.84 9.38 -13.77
CA ASN A 174 13.61 9.29 -15.01
C ASN A 174 14.64 8.14 -15.00
N TYR A 175 15.31 7.94 -13.85
CA TYR A 175 16.23 6.81 -13.73
C TYR A 175 15.49 5.48 -13.85
N ARG A 176 14.36 5.32 -13.15
CA ARG A 176 13.59 4.08 -13.16
C ARG A 176 12.96 3.81 -14.53
N TYR A 177 12.52 4.87 -15.23
CA TYR A 177 12.02 4.79 -16.60
C TYR A 177 13.10 4.28 -17.57
N ASN A 178 14.27 4.90 -17.55
CA ASN A 178 15.37 4.55 -18.46
C ASN A 178 15.98 3.16 -18.19
N ASN A 179 15.81 2.62 -16.98
CA ASN A 179 16.26 1.29 -16.60
C ASN A 179 15.13 0.26 -16.53
N GLU A 180 13.92 0.63 -16.97
CA GLU A 180 12.73 -0.23 -17.00
C GLU A 180 12.44 -0.91 -15.66
N LEU A 181 12.70 -0.20 -14.53
CA LEU A 181 12.54 -0.75 -13.19
C LEU A 181 11.07 -0.77 -12.78
N PRO A 182 10.51 -1.94 -12.41
CA PRO A 182 9.13 -2.11 -11.99
C PRO A 182 8.71 -1.12 -10.91
N THR A 183 7.64 -0.34 -11.16
CA THR A 183 7.16 0.66 -10.22
C THR A 183 5.64 0.70 -10.20
N ILE A 184 5.06 0.76 -8.99
CA ILE A 184 3.65 1.07 -8.79
C ILE A 184 3.57 2.49 -8.23
N PHE A 185 2.73 3.32 -8.85
CA PHE A 185 2.37 4.65 -8.36
C PHE A 185 0.96 4.64 -7.82
N THR A 186 0.70 5.37 -6.74
CA THR A 186 -0.65 5.71 -6.34
C THR A 186 -0.84 7.22 -6.33
N SER A 187 -2.01 7.70 -6.76
CA SER A 187 -2.36 9.12 -6.76
C SER A 187 -3.84 9.33 -6.44
N ASN A 188 -4.18 10.44 -5.79
CA ASN A 188 -5.57 10.77 -5.45
C ASN A 188 -6.33 11.47 -6.60
N ALA A 189 -5.61 12.02 -7.56
CA ALA A 189 -6.15 12.64 -8.76
C ALA A 189 -5.42 12.10 -9.99
N ASP A 190 -5.89 12.45 -11.18
CA ASP A 190 -5.29 12.06 -12.46
C ASP A 190 -3.96 12.82 -12.68
N VAL A 191 -3.01 12.65 -11.77
CA VAL A 191 -1.62 13.18 -11.78
C VAL A 191 -1.47 14.65 -12.21
N GLU A 192 -2.55 15.46 -12.13
CA GLU A 192 -2.55 16.87 -12.57
C GLU A 192 -1.62 17.77 -11.73
N GLY A 193 -1.36 17.39 -10.48
CA GLY A 193 -0.43 18.09 -9.58
C GLY A 193 1.04 17.71 -9.75
N VAL A 194 1.35 16.71 -10.58
CA VAL A 194 2.70 16.20 -10.79
C VAL A 194 3.40 17.00 -11.87
N GLU A 195 4.69 17.27 -11.68
CA GLU A 195 5.54 18.00 -12.63
C GLU A 195 5.49 17.35 -14.03
N ASP A 196 5.43 18.17 -15.09
CA ASP A 196 5.15 17.74 -16.46
C ASP A 196 6.08 16.66 -17.00
N ARG A 197 7.38 16.71 -16.69
CA ARG A 197 8.37 15.71 -17.14
C ARG A 197 8.16 14.36 -16.46
N VAL A 198 7.75 14.34 -15.19
CA VAL A 198 7.41 13.14 -14.44
C VAL A 198 6.09 12.57 -14.96
N ARG A 199 5.08 13.44 -15.09
CA ARG A 199 3.76 13.10 -15.60
C ARG A 199 3.81 12.47 -16.99
N SER A 200 4.62 13.04 -17.90
CA SER A 200 4.79 12.52 -19.26
C SER A 200 5.26 11.05 -19.28
N ARG A 201 6.16 10.65 -18.38
CA ARG A 201 6.63 9.27 -18.26
C ARG A 201 5.60 8.36 -17.64
N MET A 202 4.90 8.84 -16.62
CA MET A 202 3.84 8.09 -15.95
C MET A 202 2.62 7.84 -16.85
N LEU A 203 2.40 8.69 -17.84
CA LEU A 203 1.30 8.57 -18.79
C LEU A 203 1.71 7.96 -20.13
N ASP A 204 2.93 7.47 -20.25
CA ASP A 204 3.36 6.73 -21.43
C ASP A 204 2.60 5.40 -21.56
N ASN A 205 1.60 5.36 -22.46
CA ASN A 205 0.71 4.22 -22.65
C ASN A 205 1.44 2.96 -23.16
N SER A 206 2.67 3.10 -23.69
CA SER A 206 3.48 1.95 -24.10
C SER A 206 4.19 1.27 -22.95
N PHE A 207 4.27 1.97 -21.78
CA PHE A 207 5.07 1.52 -20.65
C PHE A 207 4.26 1.47 -19.32
N THR A 208 3.19 2.26 -19.19
CA THR A 208 2.40 2.37 -17.95
C THR A 208 0.97 1.88 -18.16
N GLU A 209 0.55 0.90 -17.40
CA GLU A 209 -0.82 0.47 -17.29
C GLU A 209 -1.54 1.28 -16.20
N ARG A 210 -2.70 1.86 -16.52
CA ARG A 210 -3.43 2.79 -15.65
C ARG A 210 -4.75 2.20 -15.18
N TRP A 211 -5.00 2.23 -13.88
CA TRP A 211 -6.17 1.68 -13.24
C TRP A 211 -6.89 2.72 -12.37
N ALA A 212 -8.08 3.12 -12.80
CA ALA A 212 -8.98 3.94 -12.00
C ALA A 212 -9.72 3.07 -10.98
N ILE A 213 -9.65 3.42 -9.69
CA ILE A 213 -10.46 2.78 -8.65
C ILE A 213 -11.68 3.67 -8.40
N GLN A 214 -12.87 3.14 -8.72
CA GLN A 214 -14.13 3.88 -8.69
C GLN A 214 -14.87 3.77 -7.36
N ALA A 215 -14.41 2.91 -6.44
CA ALA A 215 -15.05 2.70 -5.15
C ALA A 215 -15.01 3.96 -4.26
N PRO A 216 -16.09 4.23 -3.51
CA PRO A 216 -16.12 5.29 -2.51
C PRO A 216 -15.21 5.00 -1.32
N ASP A 217 -14.99 6.02 -0.46
CA ASP A 217 -14.11 5.90 0.70
C ASP A 217 -14.59 4.79 1.66
N TYR A 218 -13.75 3.77 1.84
CA TYR A 218 -13.98 2.63 2.75
C TYR A 218 -14.09 3.08 4.22
N ARG A 219 -13.32 4.08 4.64
CA ARG A 219 -13.24 4.53 6.03
C ARG A 219 -14.56 5.12 6.51
N LEU A 220 -15.33 5.73 5.61
CA LEU A 220 -16.63 6.32 5.93
C LEU A 220 -17.73 5.26 6.02
N THR A 221 -17.69 4.22 5.21
CA THR A 221 -18.71 3.16 5.17
C THR A 221 -18.52 2.10 6.25
N ALA A 222 -17.29 1.75 6.60
CA ALA A 222 -16.99 0.79 7.66
C ALA A 222 -17.52 1.27 9.05
N HIS A 223 -17.47 2.58 9.31
CA HIS A 223 -18.04 3.15 10.55
C HIS A 223 -19.57 3.18 10.56
N SER A 224 -20.22 3.31 9.42
CA SER A 224 -21.68 3.28 9.31
C SER A 224 -22.24 1.88 9.64
N ALA A 225 -21.60 0.82 9.16
CA ALA A 225 -22.01 -0.56 9.48
C ALA A 225 -21.83 -0.91 10.96
N ALA A 226 -20.75 -0.46 11.59
CA ALA A 226 -20.50 -0.68 13.02
C ALA A 226 -21.46 0.13 13.92
N SER A 227 -21.91 1.32 13.50
CA SER A 227 -22.91 2.12 14.21
C SER A 227 -24.33 1.58 14.06
N GLY A 228 -24.65 0.94 12.93
CA GLY A 228 -25.97 0.34 12.69
C GLY A 228 -26.28 -0.86 13.59
N LEU A 229 -25.26 -1.60 14.02
CA LEU A 229 -25.39 -2.74 14.94
C LEU A 229 -25.65 -2.33 16.39
N LEU A 230 -25.37 -1.08 16.78
CA LEU A 230 -25.63 -0.57 18.13
C LEU A 230 -27.02 0.05 18.30
N HIS A 231 -27.82 0.18 17.25
CA HIS A 231 -29.16 0.77 17.30
C HIS A 231 -30.30 -0.22 17.06
N SER A 232 -30.04 -1.53 16.93
CA SER A 232 -31.05 -2.56 16.72
C SER A 232 -31.49 -3.29 18.02
N GLU A 233 -30.94 -2.96 19.19
CA GLU A 233 -31.39 -3.49 20.48
C GLU A 233 -31.88 -2.34 21.36
N GLY A 234 -33.14 -1.98 21.25
CA GLY A 234 -33.73 -1.02 22.18
C GLY A 234 -34.97 -0.30 21.66
N ASN A 235 -35.98 -0.99 21.17
CA ASN A 235 -37.30 -0.42 21.08
C ASN A 235 -38.38 -1.49 21.31
N ALA A 236 -38.48 -1.92 22.59
CA ALA A 236 -39.70 -2.51 23.12
C ALA A 236 -40.42 -1.41 23.88
N ALA A 237 -41.51 -0.92 23.33
CA ALA A 237 -42.40 0.04 23.96
C ALA A 237 -43.10 -0.61 25.16
N PRO A 238 -43.27 0.09 26.29
CA PRO A 238 -44.31 -0.23 27.24
C PRO A 238 -45.57 0.62 26.97
N SER A 239 -46.71 -0.08 27.01
CA SER A 239 -48.08 0.36 26.81
C SER A 239 -48.50 1.46 27.77
N GLU A 240 -49.49 2.23 27.27
CA GLU A 240 -50.31 3.19 27.96
C GLU A 240 -50.80 2.76 29.35
N ALA A 241 -50.75 3.68 30.32
CA ALA A 241 -51.70 3.75 31.44
C ALA A 241 -51.89 5.19 31.92
N ALA A 242 -53.11 5.68 31.69
CA ALA A 242 -53.96 6.57 32.48
C ALA A 242 -53.42 7.89 33.07
N ALA A 243 -54.04 8.95 32.58
CA ALA A 243 -54.06 10.30 33.08
C ALA A 243 -54.65 10.45 34.50
N THR A 244 -54.08 11.35 35.31
CA THR A 244 -54.79 12.07 36.38
C THR A 244 -54.26 13.51 36.47
N PRO A 245 -55.11 14.53 36.59
CA PRO A 245 -54.70 15.93 36.56
C PRO A 245 -54.37 16.48 37.95
N THR A 246 -53.30 17.27 38.05
CA THR A 246 -52.92 17.95 39.29
C THR A 246 -53.11 19.48 39.20
N PRO A 247 -53.47 20.17 40.32
CA PRO A 247 -54.02 21.51 40.28
C PRO A 247 -52.95 22.62 40.25
N ARG A 248 -53.40 23.75 39.70
CA ARG A 248 -52.68 25.05 39.63
C ARG A 248 -52.39 25.64 40.99
N ARG A 249 -51.21 26.21 41.21
CA ARG A 249 -50.89 27.16 42.27
C ARG A 249 -50.56 28.55 41.73
N PRO A 250 -50.86 29.60 42.47
CA PRO A 250 -51.01 30.94 41.91
C PRO A 250 -49.75 31.76 41.92
N ARG A 251 -49.74 32.77 41.02
CA ARG A 251 -48.72 33.84 40.88
C ARG A 251 -48.59 34.64 42.20
N ARG A 252 -47.34 34.95 42.59
CA ARG A 252 -47.00 36.10 43.40
C ARG A 252 -46.20 37.11 42.57
N LYS A 253 -46.74 38.34 42.59
CA LYS A 253 -46.10 39.57 42.14
C LYS A 253 -45.00 39.99 43.14
N ARG A 254 -43.86 40.36 42.64
CA ARG A 254 -43.18 41.65 42.80
C ARG A 254 -42.03 41.73 41.92
#